data_e2987acd4e1543d4d01a0c56d7064342
#
_entry.id   e2987acd4e1543d4d01a0c56d7064342
#
_cell.length_a   1.000
_cell.length_b   1.000
_cell.length_c   1.000
_cell.angle_alpha   90.00
_cell.angle_beta   90.00
_cell.angle_gamma   90.00
#
_symmetry.space_group_name_H-M   'P 1'
#
loop_
_entity.id
_entity.type
_entity.pdbx_description
1 polymer ?
#
loop_
_entity_poly.entity_id
_entity_poly.type
_entity_poly.pdbx_seq_one_letter_code
_entity_poly.pdbx_strand_id
1 'polypeptide(L)'
;MAMTDEQIERYSRHIILNEVGVKGQKKLLKGKVLIIGAGGLGAPAAMYLAAAGVGTIGIVDADEVDLSNLQRQIIHGTADVGKAKVKSAKETMNAMNPDVQVNTYRMFVDASNIRELIRDYDFIIDGTDNFPAKFLINDACVLEKKPFSHAGIIRFKGQLMTYVPGEGPCYRCVFKNPPPKDAVPTCKQAGVIGAMGGVIGSLQAMEAIKYLIGVGELLTGYLLTYDALTMEFHKIKLPKDTHNCAVCGDHPTILEPIDYEQEVCDETAGRFDAPRTQE
;
A
#
# COMPACT_ATOMS: atom_id res chain seq x y z
N MET A 1 -27.42 1.58 -8.98
CA MET A 1 -28.15 1.54 -7.71
C MET A 1 -28.30 2.97 -7.19
N ALA A 2 -29.45 3.35 -6.61
CA ALA A 2 -29.57 4.60 -5.88
C ALA A 2 -28.78 4.47 -4.56
N MET A 3 -28.23 5.58 -4.06
CA MET A 3 -27.64 5.61 -2.71
C MET A 3 -28.78 5.70 -1.69
N THR A 4 -28.59 5.10 -0.52
CA THR A 4 -29.52 5.23 0.61
C THR A 4 -29.38 6.61 1.27
N ASP A 5 -30.36 7.03 2.06
CA ASP A 5 -30.29 8.31 2.79
C ASP A 5 -29.12 8.31 3.78
N GLU A 6 -28.83 7.19 4.44
CA GLU A 6 -27.66 7.04 5.31
C GLU A 6 -26.33 7.21 4.53
N GLN A 7 -26.23 6.64 3.34
CA GLN A 7 -25.06 6.83 2.47
C GLN A 7 -24.91 8.29 2.01
N ILE A 8 -26.03 8.96 1.70
CA ILE A 8 -26.01 10.38 1.33
C ILE A 8 -25.52 11.22 2.51
N GLU A 9 -25.98 10.96 3.71
CA GLU A 9 -25.52 11.63 4.93
C GLU A 9 -24.03 11.35 5.19
N ARG A 10 -23.62 10.07 5.21
CA ARG A 10 -22.24 9.62 5.45
C ARG A 10 -21.24 10.27 4.51
N TYR A 11 -21.56 10.33 3.22
CA TYR A 11 -20.68 10.87 2.18
C TYR A 11 -21.01 12.30 1.77
N SER A 12 -21.82 13.01 2.55
CA SER A 12 -22.26 14.37 2.22
C SER A 12 -21.11 15.32 1.91
N ARG A 13 -19.96 15.21 2.64
CA ARG A 13 -18.78 16.04 2.43
C ARG A 13 -18.03 15.71 1.12
N HIS A 14 -18.13 14.49 0.61
CA HIS A 14 -17.65 14.12 -0.71
C HIS A 14 -18.60 14.60 -1.82
N ILE A 15 -19.91 14.44 -1.59
CA ILE A 15 -20.94 14.73 -2.60
C ILE A 15 -20.99 16.22 -2.96
N ILE A 16 -20.69 17.12 -2.02
CA ILE A 16 -20.65 18.58 -2.29
C ILE A 16 -19.41 19.04 -3.06
N LEU A 17 -18.36 18.21 -3.18
CA LEU A 17 -17.18 18.53 -3.99
C LEU A 17 -17.55 18.40 -5.47
N ASN A 18 -17.32 19.45 -6.26
CA ASN A 18 -17.61 19.44 -7.70
C ASN A 18 -16.91 18.31 -8.45
N GLU A 19 -15.69 17.98 -8.04
CA GLU A 19 -14.86 16.93 -8.64
C GLU A 19 -15.37 15.54 -8.30
N VAL A 20 -16.09 15.35 -7.21
CA VAL A 20 -16.63 14.06 -6.76
C VAL A 20 -18.10 13.91 -7.10
N GLY A 21 -18.96 14.73 -6.47
CA GLY A 21 -20.39 14.69 -6.62
C GLY A 21 -20.99 13.31 -6.32
N VAL A 22 -22.27 13.15 -6.61
CA VAL A 22 -22.97 11.85 -6.50
C VAL A 22 -22.37 10.82 -7.45
N LYS A 23 -21.91 11.24 -8.64
CA LYS A 23 -21.33 10.32 -9.64
C LYS A 23 -20.00 9.71 -9.16
N GLY A 24 -19.11 10.53 -8.61
CA GLY A 24 -17.83 10.07 -8.06
C GLY A 24 -18.04 9.16 -6.85
N GLN A 25 -18.93 9.51 -5.92
CA GLN A 25 -19.22 8.65 -4.79
C GLN A 25 -19.80 7.29 -5.21
N LYS A 26 -20.66 7.25 -6.24
CA LYS A 26 -21.13 5.97 -6.81
C LYS A 26 -20.02 5.14 -7.45
N LYS A 27 -18.97 5.76 -8.00
CA LYS A 27 -17.79 5.04 -8.49
C LYS A 27 -17.00 4.43 -7.32
N LEU A 28 -16.80 5.19 -6.23
CA LEU A 28 -16.17 4.65 -5.02
C LEU A 28 -16.92 3.44 -4.46
N LEU A 29 -18.25 3.54 -4.31
CA LEU A 29 -19.09 2.43 -3.84
C LEU A 29 -19.03 1.16 -4.72
N LYS A 30 -18.59 1.27 -5.96
CA LYS A 30 -18.39 0.13 -6.86
C LYS A 30 -16.93 -0.30 -6.94
N GLY A 31 -16.02 0.56 -6.55
CA GLY A 31 -14.58 0.36 -6.67
C GLY A 31 -14.08 -0.79 -5.81
N LYS A 32 -13.03 -1.43 -6.28
CA LYS A 32 -12.37 -2.55 -5.61
C LYS A 32 -10.89 -2.26 -5.48
N VAL A 33 -10.38 -2.20 -4.25
CA VAL A 33 -8.96 -1.95 -3.96
C VAL A 33 -8.38 -3.13 -3.18
N LEU A 34 -7.23 -3.63 -3.61
CA LEU A 34 -6.46 -4.60 -2.86
C LEU A 34 -5.30 -3.91 -2.16
N ILE A 35 -5.15 -4.17 -0.88
CA ILE A 35 -4.04 -3.70 -0.06
C ILE A 35 -3.17 -4.90 0.31
N ILE A 36 -1.94 -4.92 -0.15
CA ILE A 36 -0.97 -5.95 0.17
C ILE A 36 -0.09 -5.44 1.31
N GLY A 37 -0.27 -6.00 2.49
CA GLY A 37 0.33 -5.59 3.76
C GLY A 37 -0.61 -4.76 4.63
N ALA A 38 -0.96 -5.26 5.81
CA ALA A 38 -1.74 -4.57 6.86
C ALA A 38 -0.84 -3.85 7.87
N GLY A 39 0.34 -3.42 7.41
CA GLY A 39 1.39 -2.77 8.18
C GLY A 39 1.22 -1.26 8.31
N GLY A 40 2.35 -0.55 8.55
CA GLY A 40 2.35 0.90 8.77
C GLY A 40 1.82 1.75 7.60
N LEU A 41 1.97 1.29 6.36
CA LEU A 41 1.43 1.94 5.16
C LEU A 41 -0.01 1.48 4.88
N GLY A 42 -0.26 0.18 4.94
CA GLY A 42 -1.57 -0.38 4.64
C GLY A 42 -2.65 0.00 5.67
N ALA A 43 -2.28 0.17 6.94
CA ALA A 43 -3.22 0.57 8.00
C ALA A 43 -3.95 1.90 7.70
N PRO A 44 -3.28 3.04 7.51
CA PRO A 44 -3.95 4.29 7.19
C PRO A 44 -4.65 4.24 5.82
N ALA A 45 -4.05 3.56 4.82
CA ALA A 45 -4.69 3.41 3.52
C ALA A 45 -6.04 2.67 3.64
N ALA A 46 -6.10 1.56 4.36
CA ALA A 46 -7.31 0.79 4.59
C ALA A 46 -8.40 1.61 5.31
N MET A 47 -8.01 2.35 6.35
CA MET A 47 -8.94 3.18 7.11
C MET A 47 -9.55 4.28 6.25
N TYR A 48 -8.75 5.02 5.49
CA TYR A 48 -9.28 6.09 4.63
C TYR A 48 -10.10 5.58 3.45
N LEU A 49 -9.74 4.44 2.86
CA LEU A 49 -10.54 3.83 1.79
C LEU A 49 -11.88 3.32 2.32
N ALA A 50 -11.90 2.72 3.51
CA ALA A 50 -13.14 2.30 4.15
C ALA A 50 -14.02 3.50 4.52
N ALA A 51 -13.44 4.54 5.13
CA ALA A 51 -14.16 5.77 5.45
C ALA A 51 -14.73 6.47 4.20
N ALA A 52 -13.98 6.45 3.08
CA ALA A 52 -14.42 7.01 1.80
C ALA A 52 -15.52 6.18 1.11
N GLY A 53 -15.79 4.97 1.58
CA GLY A 53 -16.82 4.09 1.02
C GLY A 53 -16.40 3.40 -0.27
N VAL A 54 -15.13 2.95 -0.36
CA VAL A 54 -14.72 2.02 -1.40
C VAL A 54 -15.46 0.70 -1.19
N GLY A 55 -16.23 0.28 -2.21
CA GLY A 55 -17.21 -0.80 -2.06
C GLY A 55 -16.63 -2.15 -1.67
N THR A 56 -15.44 -2.49 -2.17
CA THR A 56 -14.73 -3.71 -1.79
C THR A 56 -13.26 -3.41 -1.49
N ILE A 57 -12.80 -3.83 -0.34
CA ILE A 57 -11.39 -3.75 0.05
C ILE A 57 -10.88 -5.17 0.32
N GLY A 58 -9.89 -5.60 -0.47
CA GLY A 58 -9.10 -6.79 -0.15
C GLY A 58 -7.93 -6.39 0.75
N ILE A 59 -7.63 -7.18 1.76
CA ILE A 59 -6.46 -6.98 2.60
C ILE A 59 -5.69 -8.29 2.79
N VAL A 60 -4.39 -8.24 2.50
CA VAL A 60 -3.49 -9.40 2.50
C VAL A 60 -2.40 -9.17 3.54
N ASP A 61 -2.24 -10.09 4.47
CA ASP A 61 -1.13 -10.12 5.42
C ASP A 61 -1.09 -11.51 6.08
N ALA A 62 0.07 -12.11 6.24
CA ALA A 62 0.21 -13.42 6.88
C ALA A 62 0.35 -13.34 8.40
N ASP A 63 0.76 -12.17 8.91
CA ASP A 63 1.19 -11.98 10.29
C ASP A 63 0.03 -11.86 11.27
N GLU A 64 0.41 -11.95 12.54
CA GLU A 64 -0.38 -11.56 13.70
C GLU A 64 0.02 -10.16 14.20
N VAL A 65 -0.88 -9.54 14.93
CA VAL A 65 -0.62 -8.25 15.57
C VAL A 65 0.37 -8.43 16.70
N ASP A 66 1.46 -7.69 16.68
CA ASP A 66 2.46 -7.65 17.73
C ASP A 66 2.46 -6.28 18.43
N LEU A 67 2.79 -6.26 19.73
CA LEU A 67 2.83 -5.03 20.51
C LEU A 67 3.75 -3.96 19.87
N SER A 68 4.87 -4.37 19.30
CA SER A 68 5.84 -3.49 18.62
C SER A 68 5.29 -2.88 17.32
N ASN A 69 4.17 -3.39 16.80
CA ASN A 69 3.52 -2.88 15.61
C ASN A 69 2.65 -1.65 15.90
N LEU A 70 2.06 -1.54 17.08
CA LEU A 70 0.99 -0.59 17.42
C LEU A 70 1.41 0.88 17.31
N GLN A 71 2.70 1.18 17.41
CA GLN A 71 3.21 2.55 17.26
C GLN A 71 3.05 3.13 15.84
N ARG A 72 2.75 2.27 14.81
CA ARG A 72 2.58 2.68 13.41
C ARG A 72 1.45 2.00 12.66
N GLN A 73 0.97 0.85 13.12
CA GLN A 73 -0.11 0.08 12.47
C GLN A 73 -1.46 0.40 13.14
N ILE A 74 -1.91 1.64 12.95
CA ILE A 74 -3.03 2.26 13.68
C ILE A 74 -4.41 1.64 13.47
N ILE A 75 -4.54 0.69 12.55
CA ILE A 75 -5.76 -0.08 12.33
C ILE A 75 -5.97 -1.16 13.40
N HIS A 76 -4.91 -1.49 14.16
CA HIS A 76 -4.91 -2.46 15.23
C HIS A 76 -4.85 -1.78 16.59
N GLY A 77 -5.46 -2.40 17.59
CA GLY A 77 -5.41 -1.96 18.99
C GLY A 77 -4.70 -2.95 19.90
N THR A 78 -4.44 -2.55 21.15
CA THR A 78 -3.78 -3.42 22.17
C THR A 78 -4.55 -4.71 22.40
N ALA A 79 -5.88 -4.68 22.32
CA ALA A 79 -6.73 -5.86 22.46
C ALA A 79 -6.61 -6.86 21.27
N ASP A 80 -5.94 -6.45 20.20
CA ASP A 80 -5.76 -7.28 19.00
C ASP A 80 -4.43 -8.05 18.99
N VAL A 81 -3.54 -7.83 19.99
CA VAL A 81 -2.25 -8.54 20.05
C VAL A 81 -2.48 -10.05 20.01
N GLY A 82 -1.79 -10.75 19.09
CA GLY A 82 -1.96 -12.18 18.81
C GLY A 82 -3.11 -12.52 17.83
N LYS A 83 -3.92 -11.55 17.42
CA LYS A 83 -4.95 -11.75 16.38
C LYS A 83 -4.32 -11.62 14.98
N ALA A 84 -4.77 -12.40 14.02
CA ALA A 84 -4.37 -12.21 12.62
C ALA A 84 -4.64 -10.77 12.17
N LYS A 85 -3.63 -10.08 11.60
CA LYS A 85 -3.72 -8.67 11.18
C LYS A 85 -4.92 -8.43 10.25
N VAL A 86 -5.14 -9.32 9.28
CA VAL A 86 -6.26 -9.18 8.34
C VAL A 86 -7.63 -9.25 9.02
N LYS A 87 -7.76 -10.03 10.10
CA LYS A 87 -9.00 -10.13 10.89
C LYS A 87 -9.23 -8.87 11.70
N SER A 88 -8.22 -8.39 12.43
CA SER A 88 -8.27 -7.14 13.18
C SER A 88 -8.59 -5.96 12.26
N ALA A 89 -7.92 -5.86 11.11
CA ALA A 89 -8.17 -4.81 10.12
C ALA A 89 -9.61 -4.82 9.59
N LYS A 90 -10.15 -6.01 9.29
CA LYS A 90 -11.56 -6.15 8.87
C LYS A 90 -12.53 -5.65 9.94
N GLU A 91 -12.32 -6.03 11.18
CA GLU A 91 -13.18 -5.62 12.30
C GLU A 91 -13.18 -4.09 12.44
N THR A 92 -12.01 -3.45 12.37
CA THR A 92 -11.85 -2.01 12.45
C THR A 92 -12.51 -1.29 11.26
N MET A 93 -12.29 -1.76 10.03
CA MET A 93 -12.90 -1.17 8.83
C MET A 93 -14.42 -1.28 8.86
N ASN A 94 -14.96 -2.45 9.24
CA ASN A 94 -16.42 -2.65 9.29
C ASN A 94 -17.07 -1.88 10.45
N ALA A 95 -16.38 -1.68 11.57
CA ALA A 95 -16.84 -0.80 12.65
C ALA A 95 -16.91 0.66 12.21
N MET A 96 -16.00 1.10 11.33
CA MET A 96 -16.00 2.45 10.76
C MET A 96 -17.07 2.61 9.68
N ASN A 97 -17.21 1.62 8.79
CA ASN A 97 -18.14 1.67 7.67
C ASN A 97 -18.67 0.26 7.34
N PRO A 98 -19.87 -0.10 7.83
CA PRO A 98 -20.44 -1.42 7.64
C PRO A 98 -20.82 -1.75 6.19
N ASP A 99 -20.94 -0.73 5.31
CA ASP A 99 -21.26 -0.92 3.89
C ASP A 99 -20.08 -1.46 3.06
N VAL A 100 -18.86 -1.41 3.60
CA VAL A 100 -17.68 -1.86 2.89
C VAL A 100 -17.54 -3.38 3.00
N GLN A 101 -17.46 -4.04 1.85
CA GLN A 101 -17.12 -5.45 1.80
C GLN A 101 -15.61 -5.62 2.00
N VAL A 102 -15.21 -6.27 3.10
CA VAL A 102 -13.79 -6.56 3.37
C VAL A 102 -13.50 -8.03 3.15
N ASN A 103 -12.64 -8.30 2.14
CA ASN A 103 -12.11 -9.62 1.85
C ASN A 103 -10.73 -9.77 2.51
N THR A 104 -10.55 -10.81 3.33
CA THR A 104 -9.30 -11.04 4.07
C THR A 104 -8.55 -12.22 3.51
N TYR A 105 -7.24 -12.04 3.30
CA TYR A 105 -6.33 -13.08 2.80
C TYR A 105 -5.18 -13.23 3.79
N ARG A 106 -5.25 -14.24 4.66
CA ARG A 106 -4.16 -14.55 5.60
C ARG A 106 -3.12 -15.43 4.91
N MET A 107 -2.25 -14.80 4.14
CA MET A 107 -1.24 -15.49 3.35
C MET A 107 -0.06 -14.59 3.03
N PHE A 108 1.08 -15.19 2.74
CA PHE A 108 2.17 -14.51 2.05
C PHE A 108 1.84 -14.43 0.55
N VAL A 109 2.22 -13.30 -0.06
CA VAL A 109 2.12 -13.12 -1.50
C VAL A 109 3.39 -13.65 -2.13
N ASP A 110 3.24 -14.53 -3.12
CA ASP A 110 4.31 -15.16 -3.89
C ASP A 110 3.96 -15.24 -5.38
N ALA A 111 4.91 -15.70 -6.20
CA ALA A 111 4.73 -15.80 -7.64
C ALA A 111 3.57 -16.72 -8.05
N SER A 112 3.22 -17.70 -7.22
CA SER A 112 2.16 -18.68 -7.53
C SER A 112 0.75 -18.12 -7.32
N ASN A 113 0.57 -17.12 -6.44
CA ASN A 113 -0.75 -16.65 -6.01
C ASN A 113 -1.08 -15.20 -6.40
N ILE A 114 -0.07 -14.36 -6.62
CA ILE A 114 -0.27 -12.91 -6.79
C ILE A 114 -1.14 -12.55 -8.00
N ARG A 115 -1.00 -13.24 -9.14
CA ARG A 115 -1.76 -12.92 -10.36
C ARG A 115 -3.25 -13.14 -10.17
N GLU A 116 -3.64 -14.25 -9.55
CA GLU A 116 -5.03 -14.54 -9.24
C GLU A 116 -5.59 -13.53 -8.24
N LEU A 117 -4.80 -13.22 -7.21
CA LEU A 117 -5.18 -12.32 -6.14
C LEU A 117 -5.51 -10.89 -6.64
N ILE A 118 -4.67 -10.33 -7.53
CA ILE A 118 -4.84 -8.94 -8.01
C ILE A 118 -5.91 -8.80 -9.10
N ARG A 119 -6.29 -9.89 -9.77
CA ARG A 119 -7.14 -9.87 -10.99
C ARG A 119 -8.47 -9.19 -10.78
N ASP A 120 -9.11 -9.41 -9.66
CA ASP A 120 -10.48 -8.94 -9.37
C ASP A 120 -10.55 -7.52 -8.81
N TYR A 121 -9.41 -6.83 -8.68
CA TYR A 121 -9.32 -5.49 -8.11
C TYR A 121 -8.99 -4.45 -9.19
N ASP A 122 -9.53 -3.25 -8.99
CA ASP A 122 -9.34 -2.11 -9.91
C ASP A 122 -8.04 -1.37 -9.66
N PHE A 123 -7.56 -1.36 -8.40
CA PHE A 123 -6.34 -0.68 -7.98
C PHE A 123 -5.65 -1.47 -6.86
N ILE A 124 -4.32 -1.50 -6.90
CA ILE A 124 -3.51 -2.23 -5.92
C ILE A 124 -2.70 -1.23 -5.08
N ILE A 125 -2.66 -1.42 -3.78
CA ILE A 125 -1.79 -0.68 -2.87
C ILE A 125 -0.69 -1.61 -2.36
N ASP A 126 0.55 -1.27 -2.67
CA ASP A 126 1.72 -1.88 -2.07
C ASP A 126 2.01 -1.24 -0.71
N GLY A 127 1.56 -1.91 0.35
CA GLY A 127 1.80 -1.56 1.75
C GLY A 127 2.94 -2.34 2.40
N THR A 128 3.76 -3.04 1.60
CA THR A 128 4.85 -3.90 2.09
C THR A 128 6.09 -3.07 2.47
N ASP A 129 6.97 -3.66 3.27
CA ASP A 129 8.19 -3.02 3.77
C ASP A 129 9.48 -3.73 3.32
N ASN A 130 9.38 -4.63 2.33
CA ASN A 130 10.52 -5.39 1.81
C ASN A 130 10.61 -5.34 0.29
N PHE A 131 11.82 -5.35 -0.22
CA PHE A 131 12.08 -5.24 -1.66
C PHE A 131 11.56 -6.43 -2.49
N PRO A 132 11.73 -7.70 -2.07
CA PRO A 132 11.16 -8.83 -2.79
C PRO A 132 9.69 -8.68 -3.11
N ALA A 133 8.86 -8.38 -2.12
CA ALA A 133 7.43 -8.17 -2.33
C ALA A 133 7.15 -7.00 -3.28
N LYS A 134 7.91 -5.89 -3.19
CA LYS A 134 7.75 -4.73 -4.06
C LYS A 134 8.01 -5.04 -5.53
N PHE A 135 9.05 -5.80 -5.82
CA PHE A 135 9.36 -6.24 -7.18
C PHE A 135 8.32 -7.23 -7.70
N LEU A 136 7.90 -8.18 -6.87
CA LEU A 136 6.86 -9.15 -7.19
C LEU A 136 5.52 -8.44 -7.52
N ILE A 137 5.09 -7.50 -6.68
CA ILE A 137 3.86 -6.72 -6.89
C ILE A 137 3.94 -5.90 -8.19
N ASN A 138 5.07 -5.21 -8.42
CA ASN A 138 5.28 -4.48 -9.68
C ASN A 138 5.13 -5.39 -10.89
N ASP A 139 5.85 -6.51 -10.90
CA ASP A 139 5.87 -7.40 -12.05
C ASP A 139 4.48 -7.98 -12.33
N ALA A 140 3.80 -8.46 -11.31
CA ALA A 140 2.44 -8.96 -11.44
C ALA A 140 1.46 -7.88 -11.93
N CYS A 141 1.54 -6.66 -11.38
CA CYS A 141 0.67 -5.55 -11.80
C CYS A 141 0.93 -5.12 -13.25
N VAL A 142 2.18 -5.11 -13.69
CA VAL A 142 2.52 -4.83 -15.10
C VAL A 142 1.98 -5.91 -16.01
N LEU A 143 2.21 -7.20 -15.70
CA LEU A 143 1.77 -8.34 -16.48
C LEU A 143 0.24 -8.43 -16.57
N GLU A 144 -0.46 -8.19 -15.47
CA GLU A 144 -1.94 -8.20 -15.42
C GLU A 144 -2.57 -6.84 -15.78
N LYS A 145 -1.76 -5.86 -16.21
CA LYS A 145 -2.20 -4.51 -16.57
C LYS A 145 -3.04 -3.86 -15.46
N LYS A 146 -2.59 -3.97 -14.22
CA LYS A 146 -3.23 -3.36 -13.04
C LYS A 146 -2.51 -2.09 -12.62
N PRO A 147 -3.24 -1.01 -12.36
CA PRO A 147 -2.64 0.17 -11.72
C PRO A 147 -2.31 -0.12 -10.27
N PHE A 148 -1.21 0.45 -9.80
CA PHE A 148 -0.84 0.31 -8.40
C PHE A 148 -0.10 1.53 -7.87
N SER A 149 -0.16 1.73 -6.55
CA SER A 149 0.63 2.71 -5.82
C SER A 149 1.69 1.99 -4.99
N HIS A 150 2.95 2.32 -5.27
CA HIS A 150 4.10 1.87 -4.52
C HIS A 150 4.52 2.93 -3.51
N ALA A 151 4.85 2.53 -2.29
CA ALA A 151 5.40 3.42 -1.27
C ALA A 151 6.51 2.75 -0.45
N GLY A 152 7.34 3.59 0.16
CA GLY A 152 8.37 3.18 1.12
C GLY A 152 8.56 4.23 2.19
N ILE A 153 8.82 3.81 3.42
CA ILE A 153 9.10 4.69 4.55
C ILE A 153 10.31 4.16 5.33
N ILE A 154 11.15 5.06 5.79
CA ILE A 154 12.28 4.74 6.66
C ILE A 154 12.64 5.96 7.50
N ARG A 155 12.86 5.78 8.80
CA ARG A 155 13.19 6.89 9.72
C ARG A 155 12.15 8.02 9.62
N PHE A 156 12.54 9.17 9.10
CA PHE A 156 11.72 10.35 8.85
C PHE A 156 11.50 10.62 7.36
N LYS A 157 11.78 9.64 6.50
CA LYS A 157 11.67 9.81 5.04
C LYS A 157 10.62 8.86 4.47
N GLY A 158 9.93 9.34 3.45
CA GLY A 158 8.96 8.58 2.70
C GLY A 158 9.07 8.82 1.21
N GLN A 159 8.61 7.84 0.42
CA GLN A 159 8.50 7.95 -1.03
C GLN A 159 7.23 7.29 -1.53
N LEU A 160 6.74 7.78 -2.64
CA LEU A 160 5.51 7.31 -3.27
C LEU A 160 5.62 7.46 -4.80
N MET A 161 5.15 6.47 -5.53
CA MET A 161 4.89 6.56 -6.97
C MET A 161 3.65 5.77 -7.34
N THR A 162 3.01 6.15 -8.45
CA THR A 162 1.84 5.45 -9.00
C THR A 162 2.15 4.99 -10.41
N TYR A 163 1.82 3.74 -10.71
CA TYR A 163 1.88 3.16 -12.04
C TYR A 163 0.47 2.97 -12.58
N VAL A 164 0.27 3.40 -13.83
CA VAL A 164 -0.92 3.10 -14.61
C VAL A 164 -0.45 2.48 -15.93
N PRO A 165 -1.00 1.35 -16.36
CA PRO A 165 -0.59 0.68 -17.57
C PRO A 165 -0.61 1.60 -18.80
N GLY A 166 0.54 1.72 -19.47
CA GLY A 166 0.70 2.56 -20.67
C GLY A 166 0.90 4.06 -20.44
N GLU A 167 0.86 4.53 -19.19
CA GLU A 167 0.96 5.97 -18.88
C GLU A 167 2.31 6.43 -18.31
N GLY A 168 3.24 5.52 -18.06
CA GLY A 168 4.54 5.91 -17.51
C GLY A 168 5.41 4.73 -17.07
N PRO A 169 6.56 5.02 -16.45
CA PRO A 169 7.48 4.00 -15.99
C PRO A 169 6.90 3.18 -14.86
N CYS A 170 7.16 1.88 -14.86
CA CYS A 170 6.90 1.00 -13.73
C CYS A 170 8.03 1.11 -12.68
N TYR A 171 7.91 0.41 -11.55
CA TYR A 171 8.92 0.41 -10.50
C TYR A 171 10.29 -0.05 -11.00
N ARG A 172 10.35 -1.05 -11.89
CA ARG A 172 11.61 -1.53 -12.49
C ARG A 172 12.28 -0.58 -13.47
N CYS A 173 11.54 0.35 -14.04
CA CYS A 173 12.17 1.41 -14.85
C CYS A 173 13.04 2.33 -13.99
N VAL A 174 12.71 2.48 -12.71
CA VAL A 174 13.42 3.31 -11.74
C VAL A 174 14.44 2.50 -10.95
N PHE A 175 14.00 1.36 -10.42
CA PHE A 175 14.80 0.45 -9.59
C PHE A 175 14.94 -0.87 -10.34
N LYS A 176 15.98 -1.01 -11.14
CA LYS A 176 16.15 -2.13 -12.09
C LYS A 176 16.15 -3.51 -11.43
N ASN A 177 16.79 -3.61 -10.28
CA ASN A 177 16.96 -4.87 -9.53
C ASN A 177 16.75 -4.62 -8.04
N PRO A 178 16.37 -5.65 -7.27
CA PRO A 178 16.43 -5.58 -5.81
C PRO A 178 17.84 -5.15 -5.37
N PRO A 179 17.98 -4.30 -4.34
CA PRO A 179 19.28 -3.94 -3.82
C PRO A 179 20.01 -5.20 -3.32
N PRO A 180 21.36 -5.20 -3.37
CA PRO A 180 22.12 -6.26 -2.74
C PRO A 180 21.74 -6.41 -1.28
N LYS A 181 21.90 -7.63 -0.76
CA LYS A 181 21.75 -7.94 0.66
C LYS A 181 22.51 -6.90 1.48
N ASP A 182 21.91 -6.42 2.58
CA ASP A 182 22.48 -5.44 3.51
C ASP A 182 22.77 -4.03 2.95
N ALA A 183 22.50 -3.77 1.66
CA ALA A 183 22.71 -2.44 1.09
C ALA A 183 21.72 -1.38 1.62
N VAL A 184 20.54 -1.80 2.04
CA VAL A 184 19.50 -0.92 2.61
C VAL A 184 19.00 -1.53 3.91
N PRO A 185 19.11 -0.83 5.05
CA PRO A 185 18.59 -1.33 6.32
C PRO A 185 17.07 -1.46 6.27
N THR A 186 16.55 -2.51 6.87
CA THR A 186 15.11 -2.70 7.05
C THR A 186 14.52 -1.68 8.03
N CYS A 187 13.19 -1.51 8.02
CA CYS A 187 12.51 -0.68 9.03
C CYS A 187 12.78 -1.16 10.47
N LYS A 188 13.00 -2.46 10.68
CA LYS A 188 13.38 -3.03 11.99
C LYS A 188 14.77 -2.57 12.42
N GLN A 189 15.71 -2.45 11.49
CA GLN A 189 17.10 -2.03 11.77
C GLN A 189 17.26 -0.51 11.85
N ALA A 190 16.63 0.24 10.96
CA ALA A 190 16.78 1.69 10.87
C ALA A 190 15.81 2.48 11.75
N GLY A 191 14.69 1.86 12.13
CA GLY A 191 13.57 2.53 12.77
C GLY A 191 12.71 3.33 11.80
N VAL A 192 11.50 3.64 12.21
CA VAL A 192 10.57 4.53 11.51
C VAL A 192 9.63 5.18 12.51
N ILE A 193 9.38 6.48 12.35
CA ILE A 193 8.37 7.16 13.15
C ILE A 193 6.98 6.83 12.60
N GLY A 194 6.03 6.44 13.47
CA GLY A 194 4.73 5.92 13.05
C GLY A 194 3.93 6.87 12.15
N ALA A 195 4.00 8.17 12.41
CA ALA A 195 3.32 9.19 11.60
C ALA A 195 3.74 9.18 10.11
N MET A 196 4.94 8.67 9.78
CA MET A 196 5.35 8.52 8.37
C MET A 196 4.43 7.56 7.60
N GLY A 197 4.03 6.45 8.26
CA GLY A 197 3.02 5.54 7.70
C GLY A 197 1.71 6.26 7.45
N GLY A 198 1.27 7.08 8.41
CA GLY A 198 0.05 7.90 8.28
C GLY A 198 0.10 8.83 7.06
N VAL A 199 1.17 9.61 6.91
CA VAL A 199 1.32 10.54 5.77
C VAL A 199 1.33 9.79 4.43
N ILE A 200 2.26 8.87 4.27
CA ILE A 200 2.49 8.21 2.97
C ILE A 200 1.36 7.24 2.62
N GLY A 201 0.84 6.47 3.58
CA GLY A 201 -0.30 5.56 3.33
C GLY A 201 -1.59 6.31 3.01
N SER A 202 -1.82 7.49 3.60
CA SER A 202 -2.95 8.35 3.21
C SER A 202 -2.81 8.90 1.78
N LEU A 203 -1.59 9.21 1.35
CA LEU A 203 -1.32 9.60 -0.05
C LEU A 203 -1.58 8.42 -1.01
N GLN A 204 -1.23 7.18 -0.64
CA GLN A 204 -1.61 5.99 -1.43
C GLN A 204 -3.14 5.84 -1.55
N ALA A 205 -3.86 6.04 -0.46
CA ALA A 205 -5.33 6.04 -0.49
C ALA A 205 -5.88 7.14 -1.43
N MET A 206 -5.29 8.33 -1.41
CA MET A 206 -5.69 9.44 -2.29
C MET A 206 -5.44 9.10 -3.76
N GLU A 207 -4.33 8.44 -4.11
CA GLU A 207 -4.08 7.96 -5.48
C GLU A 207 -5.14 6.96 -5.92
N ALA A 208 -5.48 5.98 -5.07
CA ALA A 208 -6.55 5.02 -5.36
C ALA A 208 -7.93 5.69 -5.55
N ILE A 209 -8.27 6.64 -4.68
CA ILE A 209 -9.52 7.41 -4.78
C ILE A 209 -9.57 8.20 -6.09
N LYS A 210 -8.54 8.97 -6.42
CA LYS A 210 -8.46 9.72 -7.69
C LYS A 210 -8.61 8.82 -8.91
N TYR A 211 -7.91 7.68 -8.89
CA TYR A 211 -8.02 6.70 -9.97
C TYR A 211 -9.45 6.18 -10.14
N LEU A 212 -10.09 5.72 -9.06
CA LEU A 212 -11.43 5.16 -9.10
C LEU A 212 -12.50 6.16 -9.59
N ILE A 213 -12.41 7.40 -9.15
CA ILE A 213 -13.38 8.43 -9.58
C ILE A 213 -13.02 9.07 -10.92
N GLY A 214 -11.76 8.99 -11.33
CA GLY A 214 -11.25 9.55 -12.60
C GLY A 214 -11.11 11.06 -12.55
N VAL A 215 -10.49 11.60 -11.49
CA VAL A 215 -10.28 13.04 -11.30
C VAL A 215 -8.86 13.37 -10.88
N GLY A 216 -8.44 14.59 -11.18
CA GLY A 216 -7.11 15.10 -10.84
C GLY A 216 -6.00 14.39 -11.61
N GLU A 217 -4.76 14.60 -11.18
CA GLU A 217 -3.56 13.99 -11.74
C GLU A 217 -3.00 12.95 -10.77
N LEU A 218 -2.64 11.79 -11.28
CA LEU A 218 -1.92 10.77 -10.53
C LEU A 218 -0.41 11.06 -10.52
N LEU A 219 0.32 10.40 -9.63
CA LEU A 219 1.79 10.45 -9.61
C LEU A 219 2.44 9.60 -10.71
N THR A 220 1.72 9.36 -11.81
CA THR A 220 2.24 8.61 -12.97
C THR A 220 3.40 9.37 -13.61
N GLY A 221 4.56 8.72 -13.72
CA GLY A 221 5.78 9.36 -14.23
C GLY A 221 6.51 10.28 -13.23
N TYR A 222 6.15 10.22 -11.96
CA TYR A 222 6.81 10.96 -10.89
C TYR A 222 7.08 10.07 -9.67
N LEU A 223 8.19 10.37 -9.00
CA LEU A 223 8.47 9.92 -7.64
C LEU A 223 8.26 11.11 -6.70
N LEU A 224 7.33 10.97 -5.76
CA LEU A 224 7.18 11.90 -4.65
C LEU A 224 8.09 11.44 -3.51
N THR A 225 8.92 12.33 -2.98
CA THR A 225 9.68 12.10 -1.75
C THR A 225 9.26 13.08 -0.68
N TYR A 226 9.31 12.66 0.56
CA TYR A 226 8.97 13.47 1.73
C TYR A 226 10.04 13.31 2.81
N ASP A 227 10.54 14.44 3.31
CA ASP A 227 11.43 14.50 4.48
C ASP A 227 10.69 15.20 5.62
N ALA A 228 10.33 14.45 6.67
CA ALA A 228 9.58 14.98 7.79
C ALA A 228 10.43 15.86 8.75
N LEU A 229 11.76 15.80 8.66
CA LEU A 229 12.61 16.69 9.46
C LEU A 229 12.61 18.12 8.93
N THR A 230 12.47 18.30 7.62
CA THR A 230 12.41 19.62 6.95
C THR A 230 11.00 19.97 6.48
N MET A 231 10.04 19.01 6.54
CA MET A 231 8.68 19.14 6.00
C MET A 231 8.63 19.36 4.49
N GLU A 232 9.65 18.91 3.75
CA GLU A 232 9.76 19.14 2.31
C GLU A 232 9.23 17.97 1.51
N PHE A 233 8.42 18.30 0.50
CA PHE A 233 7.97 17.37 -0.53
C PHE A 233 8.66 17.69 -1.85
N HIS A 234 9.26 16.70 -2.49
CA HIS A 234 9.84 16.84 -3.83
C HIS A 234 9.13 15.91 -4.81
N LYS A 235 8.59 16.48 -5.89
CA LYS A 235 8.01 15.74 -7.01
C LYS A 235 9.06 15.61 -8.11
N ILE A 236 9.73 14.47 -8.18
CA ILE A 236 10.84 14.18 -9.08
C ILE A 236 10.27 13.52 -10.33
N LYS A 237 10.51 14.13 -11.50
CA LYS A 237 10.11 13.55 -12.78
C LYS A 237 10.97 12.33 -13.11
N LEU A 238 10.30 11.22 -13.41
CA LEU A 238 10.95 9.97 -13.78
C LEU A 238 11.30 9.93 -15.27
N PRO A 239 12.32 9.14 -15.68
CA PRO A 239 12.64 8.94 -17.09
C PRO A 239 11.44 8.40 -17.86
N LYS A 240 11.23 8.92 -19.09
CA LYS A 240 10.18 8.42 -19.98
C LYS A 240 10.60 7.18 -20.77
N ASP A 241 11.89 6.91 -20.84
CA ASP A 241 12.44 5.78 -21.57
C ASP A 241 12.20 4.47 -20.79
N THR A 242 11.20 3.74 -21.25
CA THR A 242 10.82 2.42 -20.71
C THR A 242 11.22 1.26 -21.63
N HIS A 243 11.79 1.54 -22.82
CA HIS A 243 12.04 0.55 -23.88
C HIS A 243 12.87 -0.65 -23.42
N ASN A 244 13.85 -0.43 -22.56
CA ASN A 244 14.75 -1.45 -22.05
C ASN A 244 14.31 -2.05 -20.68
N CYS A 245 13.08 -1.83 -20.27
CA CYS A 245 12.60 -2.39 -19.00
C CYS A 245 12.35 -3.90 -19.13
N ALA A 246 12.83 -4.67 -18.15
CA ALA A 246 12.71 -6.12 -18.17
C ALA A 246 11.27 -6.64 -18.12
N VAL A 247 10.30 -5.84 -17.67
CA VAL A 247 8.90 -6.27 -17.54
C VAL A 247 7.92 -5.45 -18.40
N CYS A 248 8.09 -4.12 -18.52
CA CYS A 248 7.18 -3.27 -19.29
C CYS A 248 7.80 -2.71 -20.58
N GLY A 249 9.02 -3.10 -20.93
CA GLY A 249 9.71 -2.66 -22.14
C GLY A 249 9.23 -3.32 -23.43
N ASP A 250 9.85 -2.95 -24.56
CA ASP A 250 9.47 -3.47 -25.88
C ASP A 250 9.87 -4.95 -26.06
N HIS A 251 10.89 -5.41 -25.35
CA HIS A 251 11.38 -6.79 -25.36
C HIS A 251 11.51 -7.30 -23.91
N PRO A 252 10.38 -7.53 -23.21
CA PRO A 252 10.42 -7.95 -21.83
C PRO A 252 11.06 -9.32 -21.66
N THR A 253 11.90 -9.48 -20.65
CA THR A 253 12.53 -10.74 -20.28
C THR A 253 11.86 -11.41 -19.08
N ILE A 254 11.05 -10.65 -18.32
CA ILE A 254 10.23 -11.13 -17.21
C ILE A 254 8.81 -11.26 -17.72
N LEU A 255 8.39 -12.50 -18.00
CA LEU A 255 7.06 -12.84 -18.56
C LEU A 255 6.12 -13.45 -17.50
N GLU A 256 6.65 -13.79 -16.35
CA GLU A 256 5.92 -14.33 -15.20
C GLU A 256 6.46 -13.69 -13.91
N PRO A 257 5.65 -13.58 -12.85
CA PRO A 257 6.14 -13.15 -11.55
C PRO A 257 7.23 -14.09 -11.03
N ILE A 258 8.22 -13.53 -10.34
CA ILE A 258 9.38 -14.27 -9.81
C ILE A 258 9.46 -14.03 -8.31
N ASP A 259 9.66 -15.08 -7.54
CA ASP A 259 10.00 -14.97 -6.14
C ASP A 259 11.46 -14.57 -5.98
N TYR A 260 11.70 -13.54 -5.18
CA TYR A 260 13.03 -13.10 -4.81
C TYR A 260 13.38 -13.64 -3.45
N GLU A 261 14.52 -14.29 -3.32
CA GLU A 261 15.01 -14.76 -2.02
C GLU A 261 15.24 -13.56 -1.10
N GLN A 262 14.50 -13.54 0.01
CA GLN A 262 14.82 -12.70 1.15
C GLN A 262 15.41 -13.60 2.22
N GLU A 263 16.63 -13.34 2.65
CA GLU A 263 17.11 -13.98 3.87
C GLU A 263 16.22 -13.50 5.02
N VAL A 264 15.57 -14.46 5.64
CA VAL A 264 14.83 -14.27 6.89
C VAL A 264 15.87 -13.91 7.94
N CYS A 265 15.86 -12.66 8.42
CA CYS A 265 16.57 -12.35 9.66
C CYS A 265 15.95 -13.22 10.75
N ASP A 266 16.75 -14.13 11.28
CA ASP A 266 16.38 -15.06 12.33
C ASP A 266 15.77 -14.26 13.51
N GLU A 267 14.48 -14.45 13.80
CA GLU A 267 13.78 -13.71 14.84
C GLU A 267 14.31 -14.01 16.26
N THR A 268 15.26 -14.95 16.38
CA THR A 268 15.89 -15.37 17.64
C THR A 268 17.12 -14.56 18.05
N ALA A 269 17.68 -13.73 17.17
CA ALA A 269 18.86 -12.91 17.44
C ALA A 269 18.50 -11.47 17.79
N GLY A 270 17.91 -11.20 18.97
CA GLY A 270 17.67 -9.81 19.34
C GLY A 270 16.84 -9.56 20.60
N ARG A 271 17.00 -10.36 21.64
CA ARG A 271 16.74 -9.84 22.97
C ARG A 271 17.88 -8.88 23.31
N PHE A 272 17.61 -7.58 23.17
CA PHE A 272 18.45 -6.56 23.77
C PHE A 272 18.31 -6.71 25.29
N ASP A 273 19.29 -7.34 25.92
CA ASP A 273 19.52 -7.17 27.33
C ASP A 273 19.98 -5.72 27.56
N ALA A 274 19.02 -4.87 27.91
CA ALA A 274 19.35 -3.54 28.42
C ALA A 274 20.15 -3.72 29.71
N PRO A 275 21.33 -3.07 29.87
CA PRO A 275 22.07 -3.14 31.13
C PRO A 275 21.17 -2.59 32.22
N ARG A 276 20.94 -3.42 33.26
CA ARG A 276 20.31 -2.97 34.51
C ARG A 276 21.28 -1.99 35.15
N THR A 277 20.96 -0.69 35.10
CA THR A 277 21.57 0.27 35.97
C THR A 277 21.11 -0.07 37.39
N GLN A 278 22.06 -0.50 38.23
CA GLN A 278 21.87 -0.55 39.67
C GLN A 278 21.81 0.90 40.17
N GLU A 279 20.71 1.26 40.82
CA GLU A 279 20.63 2.10 42.02
C GLU A 279 19.36 1.73 42.78
#